data_c1ba6bdee53e0873feb1fbe4293af5f9
#
_entry.id   c1ba6bdee53e0873feb1fbe4293af5f9
#
_cell.length_a   1.000
_cell.length_b   1.000
_cell.length_c   1.000
_cell.angle_alpha   90.00
_cell.angle_beta   90.00
_cell.angle_gamma   90.00
#
_symmetry.space_group_name_H-M   'P 1'
#
loop_
_entity.id
_entity.type
_entity.pdbx_description
1 polymer ?
#
loop_
_entity_poly.entity_id
_entity_poly.type
_entity_poly.pdbx_seq_one_letter_code
_entity_poly.pdbx_strand_id
1 'polypeptide(L)'
;LNLDIWGEDVEDSPLVFESGDPDGLLLPTERGFLPMPWLDAPTGLLPLWMFHPDGTPYDGDPRQALARVAERYVAAGLVPVVATELEFFLIDDSGKTLRVPPSPKSGKRRTGGEVLSLRALDAFDQFFTTLYDACEAMDIPADTAISEAGPGQFEINLMHQADPLKAADDTWLFKMLVKGIARTYGFAASFMAKPYEMFAGNGMHMHFSILDRAGRNIFDNGGEEGTEALRQAVAGCLRAMPGSTLLFAPHENSFDRLVPNAHAPTGIGWAYENRTAAIRIPSSGPKARRIEHRVAGGDVNPYLTIAAILGAALNGIEDQLVAPAPFKGNAYDQKLAQLPGDWGAAIEAFDSCPEIRRILPAHLVDNYLMTKRQELHYMAELSDEETVELYLDTV
;
A
#
# COMPACT_ATOMS: atom_id res chain seq x y z
N LEU A 1 11.44 -9.83 19.03
CA LEU A 1 11.15 -8.45 19.36
C LEU A 1 9.87 -7.98 18.66
N ASN A 2 9.10 -7.10 19.32
CA ASN A 2 8.03 -6.31 18.73
C ASN A 2 8.37 -4.84 18.98
N LEU A 3 8.65 -4.10 17.91
CA LEU A 3 9.11 -2.72 17.98
C LEU A 3 8.04 -1.79 17.39
N ASP A 4 7.96 -0.59 17.93
CA ASP A 4 7.14 0.50 17.39
C ASP A 4 7.90 1.28 16.28
N ILE A 5 7.30 2.37 15.79
CA ILE A 5 7.87 3.18 14.70
C ILE A 5 9.18 3.91 15.09
N TRP A 6 9.43 4.12 16.39
CA TRP A 6 10.69 4.70 16.88
C TRP A 6 11.79 3.64 17.05
N GLY A 7 11.46 2.35 16.92
CA GLY A 7 12.36 1.22 17.18
C GLY A 7 12.46 0.89 18.67
N GLU A 8 11.50 1.38 19.48
CA GLU A 8 11.41 1.05 20.88
C GLU A 8 10.56 -0.21 21.11
N ASP A 9 10.82 -0.90 22.21
CA ASP A 9 10.08 -2.10 22.59
C ASP A 9 8.59 -1.78 22.84
N VAL A 10 7.69 -2.63 22.31
CA VAL A 10 6.27 -2.55 22.61
C VAL A 10 6.02 -3.14 23.99
N GLU A 11 5.73 -2.28 24.99
CA GLU A 11 5.71 -2.61 26.43
C GLU A 11 4.79 -3.78 26.78
N ASP A 12 3.60 -3.84 26.17
CA ASP A 12 2.60 -4.88 26.43
C ASP A 12 2.82 -6.16 25.59
N SER A 13 3.89 -6.22 24.79
CA SER A 13 4.13 -7.36 23.91
C SER A 13 4.78 -8.52 24.66
N PRO A 14 4.20 -9.74 24.61
CA PRO A 14 4.83 -10.93 25.18
C PRO A 14 6.12 -11.33 24.44
N LEU A 15 6.44 -10.71 23.31
CA LEU A 15 7.66 -10.96 22.54
C LEU A 15 8.87 -10.22 23.10
N VAL A 16 8.68 -9.25 24.00
CA VAL A 16 9.79 -8.43 24.52
C VAL A 16 10.52 -9.10 25.67
N PHE A 17 9.83 -9.54 26.73
CA PHE A 17 10.50 -10.14 27.89
C PHE A 17 9.95 -11.52 28.29
N GLU A 18 8.66 -11.74 28.15
CA GLU A 18 8.02 -12.98 28.62
C GLU A 18 8.56 -14.23 27.93
N SER A 19 8.84 -14.15 26.63
CA SER A 19 9.38 -15.25 25.84
C SER A 19 10.90 -15.42 25.98
N GLY A 20 11.61 -14.45 26.59
CA GLY A 20 13.08 -14.43 26.69
C GLY A 20 13.75 -14.11 25.36
N ASP A 21 13.07 -13.41 24.46
CA ASP A 21 13.57 -12.97 23.14
C ASP A 21 14.28 -14.07 22.33
N PRO A 22 13.64 -15.21 22.06
CA PRO A 22 14.30 -16.28 21.31
C PRO A 22 14.62 -15.84 19.88
N ASP A 23 15.78 -16.22 19.39
CA ASP A 23 16.15 -16.01 17.99
C ASP A 23 15.21 -16.78 17.06
N GLY A 24 14.86 -16.15 15.91
CA GLY A 24 14.18 -16.82 14.80
C GLY A 24 15.18 -17.26 13.71
N LEU A 25 14.68 -18.02 12.74
CA LEU A 25 15.44 -18.36 11.54
C LEU A 25 15.07 -17.40 10.42
N LEU A 26 16.10 -16.88 9.72
CA LEU A 26 15.94 -16.05 8.53
C LEU A 26 16.45 -16.85 7.32
N LEU A 27 15.58 -17.06 6.33
CA LEU A 27 15.91 -17.78 5.10
C LEU A 27 15.69 -16.87 3.88
N PRO A 28 16.57 -16.93 2.86
CA PRO A 28 16.40 -16.14 1.64
C PRO A 28 15.06 -16.43 0.97
N THR A 29 14.46 -15.35 0.43
CA THR A 29 13.31 -15.48 -0.46
C THR A 29 13.77 -15.87 -1.86
N GLU A 30 12.81 -16.20 -2.71
CA GLU A 30 13.03 -16.53 -4.13
C GLU A 30 13.57 -15.34 -4.94
N ARG A 31 13.50 -14.11 -4.39
CA ARG A 31 14.08 -12.90 -4.99
C ARG A 31 15.62 -12.96 -5.08
N GLY A 32 16.26 -13.71 -4.17
CA GLY A 32 17.71 -13.78 -4.10
C GLY A 32 18.38 -12.43 -3.82
N PHE A 33 19.64 -12.29 -4.20
CA PHE A 33 20.39 -11.04 -4.07
C PHE A 33 19.96 -10.01 -5.11
N LEU A 34 19.67 -8.79 -4.64
CA LEU A 34 19.32 -7.64 -5.46
C LEU A 34 20.39 -6.54 -5.29
N PRO A 35 20.80 -5.84 -6.35
CA PRO A 35 21.74 -4.72 -6.22
C PRO A 35 21.08 -3.53 -5.54
N MET A 36 21.88 -2.71 -4.86
CA MET A 36 21.48 -1.40 -4.33
C MET A 36 22.25 -0.30 -5.11
N PRO A 37 21.82 0.04 -6.33
CA PRO A 37 22.61 0.88 -7.24
C PRO A 37 22.75 2.35 -6.81
N TRP A 38 22.07 2.77 -5.76
CA TRP A 38 22.16 4.11 -5.18
C TRP A 38 23.27 4.26 -4.12
N LEU A 39 23.99 3.18 -3.81
CA LEU A 39 25.10 3.20 -2.86
C LEU A 39 26.44 3.24 -3.61
N ASP A 40 27.41 4.00 -3.06
CA ASP A 40 28.75 4.15 -3.66
C ASP A 40 29.55 2.83 -3.67
N ALA A 41 29.41 2.03 -2.62
CA ALA A 41 30.03 0.72 -2.55
C ALA A 41 29.10 -0.36 -3.14
N PRO A 42 29.62 -1.35 -3.86
CA PRO A 42 28.81 -2.48 -4.34
C PRO A 42 28.13 -3.19 -3.16
N THR A 43 26.81 -3.03 -3.06
CA THR A 43 25.99 -3.56 -1.97
C THR A 43 24.86 -4.40 -2.54
N GLY A 44 24.56 -5.51 -1.88
CA GLY A 44 23.42 -6.37 -2.21
C GLY A 44 22.40 -6.41 -1.07
N LEU A 45 21.14 -6.36 -1.42
CA LEU A 45 20.00 -6.60 -0.54
C LEU A 45 19.54 -8.05 -0.69
N LEU A 46 19.19 -8.70 0.40
CA LEU A 46 18.65 -10.06 0.41
C LEU A 46 17.33 -10.07 1.19
N PRO A 47 16.17 -10.09 0.53
CA PRO A 47 14.89 -10.27 1.21
C PRO A 47 14.81 -11.65 1.89
N LEU A 48 14.26 -11.68 3.10
CA LEU A 48 14.25 -12.86 3.94
C LEU A 48 12.83 -13.26 4.36
N TRP A 49 12.61 -14.57 4.50
CA TRP A 49 11.50 -15.16 5.22
C TRP A 49 11.84 -15.28 6.70
N MET A 50 10.84 -15.11 7.57
CA MET A 50 10.97 -15.39 9.00
C MET A 50 10.33 -16.73 9.37
N PHE A 51 11.03 -17.51 10.18
CA PHE A 51 10.59 -18.81 10.70
C PHE A 51 10.85 -18.91 12.20
N HIS A 52 10.09 -19.75 12.87
CA HIS A 52 10.42 -20.19 14.22
C HIS A 52 11.68 -21.08 14.22
N PRO A 53 12.35 -21.28 15.40
CA PRO A 53 13.53 -22.15 15.49
C PRO A 53 13.30 -23.58 15.06
N ASP A 54 12.06 -24.07 15.11
CA ASP A 54 11.66 -25.40 14.65
C ASP A 54 11.42 -25.49 13.12
N GLY A 55 11.58 -24.37 12.40
CA GLY A 55 11.40 -24.29 10.96
C GLY A 55 9.95 -24.06 10.51
N THR A 56 9.01 -23.87 11.42
CA THR A 56 7.65 -23.47 11.06
C THR A 56 7.58 -21.98 10.71
N PRO A 57 6.72 -21.56 9.75
CA PRO A 57 6.56 -20.15 9.39
C PRO A 57 6.21 -19.27 10.60
N TYR A 58 6.88 -18.12 10.73
CA TYR A 58 6.60 -17.19 11.81
C TYR A 58 5.31 -16.39 11.54
N ASP A 59 4.34 -16.55 12.42
CA ASP A 59 2.99 -15.98 12.26
C ASP A 59 2.94 -14.44 12.37
N GLY A 60 4.00 -13.80 12.85
CA GLY A 60 4.14 -12.35 12.94
C GLY A 60 4.76 -11.69 11.69
N ASP A 61 5.22 -12.49 10.71
CA ASP A 61 5.80 -11.98 9.47
C ASP A 61 4.70 -11.55 8.47
N PRO A 62 4.65 -10.26 8.05
CA PRO A 62 3.71 -9.78 7.03
C PRO A 62 3.77 -10.56 5.71
N ARG A 63 4.97 -10.98 5.28
CA ARG A 63 5.14 -11.76 4.05
C ARG A 63 4.54 -13.16 4.19
N GLN A 64 4.70 -13.81 5.34
CA GLN A 64 4.04 -15.10 5.66
C GLN A 64 2.51 -14.96 5.67
N ALA A 65 1.99 -13.85 6.20
CA ALA A 65 0.54 -13.60 6.19
C ALA A 65 -0.02 -13.51 4.76
N LEU A 66 0.68 -12.83 3.85
CA LEU A 66 0.30 -12.79 2.42
C LEU A 66 0.44 -14.17 1.77
N ALA A 67 1.50 -14.93 2.10
CA ALA A 67 1.68 -16.29 1.57
C ALA A 67 0.50 -17.21 1.90
N ARG A 68 -0.01 -17.16 3.14
CA ARG A 68 -1.21 -17.92 3.55
C ARG A 68 -2.45 -17.55 2.74
N VAL A 69 -2.62 -16.27 2.43
CA VAL A 69 -3.73 -15.84 1.55
C VAL A 69 -3.53 -16.39 0.13
N ALA A 70 -2.30 -16.32 -0.41
CA ALA A 70 -1.98 -16.87 -1.73
C ALA A 70 -2.22 -18.39 -1.79
N GLU A 71 -1.85 -19.13 -0.74
CA GLU A 71 -2.11 -20.57 -0.64
C GLU A 71 -3.61 -20.90 -0.68
N ARG A 72 -4.48 -20.09 -0.08
CA ARG A 72 -5.94 -20.26 -0.18
C ARG A 72 -6.43 -20.14 -1.62
N TYR A 73 -5.88 -19.18 -2.38
CA TYR A 73 -6.19 -19.06 -3.82
C TYR A 73 -5.74 -20.29 -4.60
N VAL A 74 -4.52 -20.78 -4.35
CA VAL A 74 -4.00 -22.02 -4.98
C VAL A 74 -4.91 -23.21 -4.65
N ALA A 75 -5.31 -23.38 -3.38
CA ALA A 75 -6.21 -24.45 -2.95
C ALA A 75 -7.58 -24.37 -3.66
N ALA A 76 -8.10 -23.15 -3.90
CA ALA A 76 -9.32 -22.92 -4.67
C ALA A 76 -9.13 -23.10 -6.20
N GLY A 77 -7.90 -23.32 -6.67
CA GLY A 77 -7.56 -23.42 -8.09
C GLY A 77 -7.63 -22.09 -8.82
N LEU A 78 -7.35 -21.01 -8.11
CA LEU A 78 -7.38 -19.63 -8.56
C LEU A 78 -5.98 -19.01 -8.50
N VAL A 79 -5.74 -18.01 -9.34
CA VAL A 79 -4.49 -17.25 -9.37
C VAL A 79 -4.83 -15.76 -9.35
N PRO A 80 -4.52 -15.03 -8.26
CA PRO A 80 -4.67 -13.59 -8.25
C PRO A 80 -3.56 -12.93 -9.08
N VAL A 81 -3.93 -11.94 -9.86
CA VAL A 81 -3.03 -11.08 -10.64
C VAL A 81 -3.11 -9.68 -10.07
N VAL A 82 -1.99 -9.14 -9.60
CA VAL A 82 -1.91 -7.92 -8.81
C VAL A 82 -1.01 -6.90 -9.49
N ALA A 83 -1.42 -5.64 -9.47
CA ALA A 83 -0.61 -4.47 -9.83
C ALA A 83 -0.80 -3.38 -8.77
N THR A 84 0.23 -2.57 -8.52
CA THR A 84 0.17 -1.43 -7.61
C THR A 84 0.54 -0.15 -8.33
N GLU A 85 -0.16 0.93 -7.99
CA GLU A 85 0.16 2.31 -8.38
C GLU A 85 0.65 3.03 -7.12
N LEU A 86 1.82 3.65 -7.16
CA LEU A 86 2.41 4.32 -6.00
C LEU A 86 2.61 5.80 -6.31
N GLU A 87 1.99 6.63 -5.49
CA GLU A 87 2.20 8.06 -5.48
C GLU A 87 3.26 8.45 -4.44
N PHE A 88 4.11 9.42 -4.77
CA PHE A 88 5.14 9.93 -3.87
C PHE A 88 5.49 11.38 -4.20
N PHE A 89 6.02 12.10 -3.22
CA PHE A 89 6.61 13.43 -3.41
C PHE A 89 8.12 13.37 -3.45
N LEU A 90 8.72 14.13 -4.36
CA LEU A 90 10.11 14.56 -4.24
C LEU A 90 10.15 15.83 -3.37
N ILE A 91 11.05 15.86 -2.39
CA ILE A 91 11.08 16.83 -1.30
C ILE A 91 12.49 17.39 -1.11
N ASP A 92 12.60 18.69 -0.95
CA ASP A 92 13.77 19.34 -0.39
C ASP A 92 13.58 19.45 1.14
N ASP A 93 14.28 18.61 1.86
CA ASP A 93 14.30 18.51 3.32
C ASP A 93 15.53 19.19 3.94
N SER A 94 16.25 20.03 3.18
CA SER A 94 17.45 20.74 3.65
C SER A 94 17.17 21.87 4.67
N GLY A 95 15.89 22.17 4.92
CA GLY A 95 15.43 23.21 5.85
C GLY A 95 14.37 22.68 6.79
N LYS A 96 14.00 23.49 7.79
CA LYS A 96 12.96 23.13 8.76
C LYS A 96 11.57 22.88 8.17
N THR A 97 11.27 23.41 7.00
CA THR A 97 9.98 23.25 6.33
C THR A 97 10.20 22.51 5.03
N LEU A 98 9.42 21.45 4.81
CA LEU A 98 9.46 20.68 3.57
C LEU A 98 9.09 21.54 2.37
N ARG A 99 9.85 21.45 1.29
CA ARG A 99 9.65 22.20 0.07
C ARG A 99 9.77 21.31 -1.15
N VAL A 100 9.14 21.70 -2.25
CA VAL A 100 9.38 21.08 -3.55
C VAL A 100 10.85 21.29 -3.93
N PRO A 101 11.59 20.27 -4.37
CA PRO A 101 12.99 20.44 -4.75
C PRO A 101 13.12 21.31 -6.01
N PRO A 102 14.25 21.99 -6.20
CA PRO A 102 14.51 22.67 -7.46
C PRO A 102 14.69 21.64 -8.57
N SER A 103 14.19 21.94 -9.77
CA SER A 103 14.47 21.12 -10.95
C SER A 103 15.97 21.00 -11.17
N PRO A 104 16.55 19.81 -11.30
CA PRO A 104 17.97 19.61 -11.65
C PRO A 104 18.37 20.33 -12.94
N LYS A 105 17.46 20.45 -13.91
CA LYS A 105 17.71 21.11 -15.20
C LYS A 105 17.77 22.63 -15.11
N SER A 106 16.88 23.25 -14.35
CA SER A 106 16.69 24.70 -14.38
C SER A 106 17.08 25.44 -13.08
N GLY A 107 17.30 24.70 -11.98
CA GLY A 107 17.48 25.25 -10.64
C GLY A 107 16.25 25.94 -10.07
N LYS A 108 15.10 25.90 -10.75
CA LYS A 108 13.87 26.57 -10.32
C LYS A 108 12.94 25.60 -9.58
N ARG A 109 12.33 26.07 -8.50
CA ARG A 109 11.26 25.34 -7.81
C ARG A 109 9.92 25.58 -8.50
N ARG A 110 9.15 24.52 -8.64
CA ARG A 110 7.77 24.61 -9.11
C ARG A 110 6.88 25.02 -7.94
N THR A 111 5.89 25.86 -8.21
CA THR A 111 4.96 26.39 -7.19
C THR A 111 3.54 25.87 -7.36
N GLY A 112 3.23 25.18 -8.47
CA GLY A 112 1.92 24.60 -8.77
C GLY A 112 2.04 23.17 -9.25
N GLY A 113 1.05 22.34 -8.95
CA GLY A 113 0.90 21.01 -9.51
C GLY A 113 0.51 21.08 -10.98
N GLU A 114 0.94 20.11 -11.75
CA GLU A 114 0.63 19.97 -13.17
C GLU A 114 0.27 18.52 -13.46
N VAL A 115 -0.98 18.14 -13.22
CA VAL A 115 -1.48 16.80 -13.51
C VAL A 115 -1.23 16.43 -14.97
N LEU A 116 -0.67 15.24 -15.22
CA LEU A 116 -0.36 14.69 -16.54
C LEU A 116 0.59 15.59 -17.38
N SER A 117 1.43 16.38 -16.73
CA SER A 117 2.34 17.31 -17.42
C SER A 117 3.67 16.65 -17.78
N LEU A 118 3.97 16.54 -19.05
CA LEU A 118 5.29 16.10 -19.51
C LEU A 118 6.41 17.05 -19.07
N ARG A 119 6.13 18.35 -18.89
CA ARG A 119 7.12 19.32 -18.39
C ARG A 119 7.50 19.05 -16.93
N ALA A 120 6.58 18.51 -16.13
CA ALA A 120 6.88 18.13 -14.75
C ALA A 120 7.83 16.93 -14.72
N LEU A 121 7.59 15.94 -15.56
CA LEU A 121 8.49 14.78 -15.71
C LEU A 121 9.86 15.20 -16.30
N ASP A 122 9.86 16.03 -17.36
CA ASP A 122 11.09 16.53 -17.98
C ASP A 122 11.98 17.32 -17.00
N ALA A 123 11.38 17.99 -16.02
CA ALA A 123 12.13 18.73 -15.00
C ALA A 123 13.01 17.81 -14.13
N PHE A 124 12.69 16.53 -14.02
CA PHE A 124 13.39 15.51 -13.25
C PHE A 124 13.82 14.29 -14.09
N ASP A 125 14.03 14.48 -15.42
CA ASP A 125 14.30 13.39 -16.35
C ASP A 125 15.48 12.49 -15.96
N GLN A 126 16.56 13.08 -15.43
CA GLN A 126 17.73 12.33 -14.98
C GLN A 126 17.40 11.43 -13.79
N PHE A 127 16.60 11.92 -12.84
CA PHE A 127 16.11 11.13 -11.73
C PHE A 127 15.29 9.93 -12.25
N PHE A 128 14.33 10.17 -13.16
CA PHE A 128 13.51 9.09 -13.71
C PHE A 128 14.33 8.09 -14.54
N THR A 129 15.30 8.56 -15.33
CA THR A 129 16.19 7.66 -16.07
C THR A 129 16.94 6.72 -15.12
N THR A 130 17.60 7.28 -14.08
CA THR A 130 18.31 6.48 -13.09
C THR A 130 17.37 5.54 -12.32
N LEU A 131 16.16 6.00 -12.03
CA LEU A 131 15.15 5.20 -11.35
C LEU A 131 14.75 3.97 -12.19
N TYR A 132 14.46 4.15 -13.48
CA TYR A 132 14.09 3.05 -14.37
C TYR A 132 15.26 2.08 -14.60
N ASP A 133 16.49 2.57 -14.78
CA ASP A 133 17.68 1.72 -14.89
C ASP A 133 17.87 0.86 -13.63
N ALA A 134 17.62 1.45 -12.45
CA ALA A 134 17.68 0.73 -11.18
C ALA A 134 16.53 -0.28 -11.00
N CYS A 135 15.31 0.05 -11.46
CA CYS A 135 14.18 -0.88 -11.49
C CYS A 135 14.51 -2.10 -12.35
N GLU A 136 15.07 -1.88 -13.55
CA GLU A 136 15.50 -2.97 -14.44
C GLU A 136 16.55 -3.85 -13.75
N ALA A 137 17.56 -3.24 -13.12
CA ALA A 137 18.63 -3.98 -12.42
C ALA A 137 18.12 -4.81 -11.23
N MET A 138 17.00 -4.41 -10.61
CA MET A 138 16.37 -5.10 -9.48
C MET A 138 15.19 -6.01 -9.87
N ASP A 139 14.91 -6.17 -11.17
CA ASP A 139 13.73 -6.89 -11.70
C ASP A 139 12.41 -6.37 -11.09
N ILE A 140 12.29 -5.03 -10.98
CA ILE A 140 11.05 -4.34 -10.58
C ILE A 140 10.35 -3.84 -11.84
N PRO A 141 9.12 -4.28 -12.12
CA PRO A 141 8.45 -4.03 -13.40
C PRO A 141 7.76 -2.65 -13.42
N ALA A 142 8.55 -1.57 -13.27
CA ALA A 142 8.03 -0.21 -13.38
C ALA A 142 7.59 0.10 -14.82
N ASP A 143 6.40 0.66 -14.97
CA ASP A 143 5.80 1.02 -16.27
C ASP A 143 5.83 2.55 -16.45
N THR A 144 4.73 3.23 -16.30
CA THR A 144 4.56 4.64 -16.65
C THR A 144 4.72 5.55 -15.45
N ALA A 145 5.48 6.64 -15.61
CA ALA A 145 5.49 7.75 -14.65
C ALA A 145 4.44 8.80 -15.03
N ILE A 146 3.74 9.31 -14.05
CA ILE A 146 2.71 10.35 -14.18
C ILE A 146 3.06 11.49 -13.23
N SER A 147 2.86 12.74 -13.64
CA SER A 147 2.90 13.88 -12.72
C SER A 147 1.50 14.09 -12.14
N GLU A 148 1.45 14.25 -10.82
CA GLU A 148 0.24 14.35 -10.03
C GLU A 148 -0.14 15.79 -9.65
N ALA A 149 -1.20 15.94 -8.84
CA ALA A 149 -1.79 17.22 -8.50
C ALA A 149 -0.88 18.10 -7.64
N GLY A 150 -0.03 17.53 -6.80
CA GLY A 150 0.93 18.26 -5.99
C GLY A 150 2.19 18.63 -6.77
N PRO A 151 2.78 19.82 -6.53
CA PRO A 151 4.07 20.16 -7.14
C PRO A 151 5.16 19.23 -6.60
N GLY A 152 5.86 18.52 -7.50
CA GLY A 152 6.84 17.48 -7.14
C GLY A 152 6.21 16.14 -6.77
N GLN A 153 4.90 15.98 -6.97
CA GLN A 153 4.21 14.70 -6.79
C GLN A 153 4.19 13.92 -8.11
N PHE A 154 4.50 12.63 -7.98
CA PHE A 154 4.55 11.69 -9.11
C PHE A 154 3.89 10.38 -8.72
N GLU A 155 3.40 9.66 -9.73
CA GLU A 155 2.91 8.28 -9.63
C GLU A 155 3.73 7.39 -10.56
N ILE A 156 4.06 6.20 -10.09
CA ILE A 156 4.60 5.14 -10.95
C ILE A 156 3.76 3.88 -10.76
N ASN A 157 3.36 3.32 -11.90
CA ASN A 157 2.62 2.07 -11.98
C ASN A 157 3.59 0.90 -12.07
N LEU A 158 3.42 -0.10 -11.22
CA LEU A 158 4.09 -1.39 -11.37
C LEU A 158 3.20 -2.34 -12.17
N MET A 159 3.80 -3.03 -13.14
CA MET A 159 3.05 -3.95 -14.00
C MET A 159 2.50 -5.14 -13.19
N HIS A 160 1.37 -5.65 -13.65
CA HIS A 160 0.67 -6.76 -13.02
C HIS A 160 1.50 -8.05 -12.98
N GLN A 161 1.44 -8.74 -11.83
CA GLN A 161 2.10 -10.00 -11.55
C GLN A 161 1.06 -11.06 -11.18
N ALA A 162 1.20 -12.28 -11.71
CA ALA A 162 0.41 -13.44 -11.33
C ALA A 162 0.95 -14.12 -10.05
N ASP A 163 1.72 -13.39 -9.28
CA ASP A 163 2.30 -13.77 -7.99
C ASP A 163 2.13 -12.58 -7.02
N PRO A 164 1.23 -12.67 -6.04
CA PRO A 164 0.99 -11.58 -5.10
C PRO A 164 2.18 -11.31 -4.17
N LEU A 165 3.03 -12.32 -3.88
CA LEU A 165 4.24 -12.14 -3.10
C LEU A 165 5.26 -11.31 -3.87
N LYS A 166 5.49 -11.64 -5.16
CA LYS A 166 6.35 -10.83 -6.01
C LYS A 166 5.83 -9.40 -6.14
N ALA A 167 4.52 -9.21 -6.31
CA ALA A 167 3.93 -7.87 -6.38
C ALA A 167 4.16 -7.06 -5.10
N ALA A 168 4.06 -7.68 -3.92
CA ALA A 168 4.33 -7.03 -2.64
C ALA A 168 5.83 -6.74 -2.46
N ASP A 169 6.71 -7.69 -2.80
CA ASP A 169 8.16 -7.50 -2.80
C ASP A 169 8.56 -6.33 -3.71
N ASP A 170 8.06 -6.30 -4.96
CA ASP A 170 8.33 -5.23 -5.92
C ASP A 170 7.89 -3.86 -5.39
N THR A 171 6.71 -3.79 -4.76
CA THR A 171 6.18 -2.56 -4.17
C THR A 171 7.05 -2.05 -3.02
N TRP A 172 7.47 -2.93 -2.12
CA TRP A 172 8.34 -2.59 -0.99
C TRP A 172 9.73 -2.15 -1.46
N LEU A 173 10.35 -2.91 -2.36
CA LEU A 173 11.65 -2.62 -2.96
C LEU A 173 11.63 -1.31 -3.74
N PHE A 174 10.53 -1.04 -4.46
CA PHE A 174 10.35 0.21 -5.19
C PHE A 174 10.36 1.42 -4.26
N LYS A 175 9.68 1.37 -3.10
CA LYS A 175 9.73 2.46 -2.11
C LYS A 175 11.16 2.73 -1.65
N MET A 176 11.93 1.70 -1.32
CA MET A 176 13.35 1.84 -0.93
C MET A 176 14.20 2.44 -2.04
N LEU A 177 14.01 1.94 -3.26
CA LEU A 177 14.76 2.37 -4.43
C LEU A 177 14.51 3.85 -4.74
N VAL A 178 13.24 4.30 -4.75
CA VAL A 178 12.87 5.70 -4.97
C VAL A 178 13.52 6.62 -3.93
N LYS A 179 13.46 6.25 -2.64
CA LYS A 179 14.11 7.00 -1.56
C LYS A 179 15.63 7.06 -1.74
N GLY A 180 16.25 5.92 -2.05
CA GLY A 180 17.71 5.84 -2.26
C GLY A 180 18.17 6.67 -3.45
N ILE A 181 17.52 6.56 -4.60
CA ILE A 181 17.86 7.33 -5.81
C ILE A 181 17.63 8.84 -5.59
N ALA A 182 16.56 9.25 -4.92
CA ALA A 182 16.30 10.66 -4.62
C ALA A 182 17.47 11.30 -3.87
N ARG A 183 18.04 10.61 -2.90
CA ARG A 183 19.22 11.08 -2.14
C ARG A 183 20.44 11.31 -3.00
N THR A 184 20.66 10.54 -4.05
CA THR A 184 21.80 10.75 -4.97
C THR A 184 21.67 12.05 -5.78
N TYR A 185 20.45 12.60 -5.88
CA TYR A 185 20.15 13.88 -6.53
C TYR A 185 20.05 15.05 -5.53
N GLY A 186 20.31 14.82 -4.23
CA GLY A 186 20.28 15.84 -3.18
C GLY A 186 18.88 16.25 -2.73
N PHE A 187 17.88 15.39 -2.90
CA PHE A 187 16.53 15.56 -2.35
C PHE A 187 16.02 14.26 -1.74
N ALA A 188 14.92 14.33 -1.01
CA ALA A 188 14.22 13.19 -0.46
C ALA A 188 13.07 12.74 -1.35
N ALA A 189 12.62 11.52 -1.16
CA ALA A 189 11.31 11.06 -1.62
C ALA A 189 10.49 10.58 -0.43
N SER A 190 9.20 10.93 -0.39
CA SER A 190 8.30 10.56 0.69
C SER A 190 7.05 9.89 0.17
N PHE A 191 6.69 8.78 0.80
CA PHE A 191 5.44 8.06 0.60
C PHE A 191 4.41 8.36 1.70
N MET A 192 4.70 9.31 2.62
CA MET A 192 3.72 9.78 3.60
C MET A 192 2.37 10.00 2.94
N ALA A 193 1.29 9.61 3.60
CA ALA A 193 -0.05 9.80 3.05
C ALA A 193 -0.37 11.28 2.81
N LYS A 194 0.14 12.19 3.65
CA LYS A 194 -0.11 13.64 3.54
C LYS A 194 1.09 14.47 3.99
N PRO A 195 2.18 14.59 3.17
CA PRO A 195 3.37 15.35 3.56
C PRO A 195 3.14 16.87 3.56
N TYR A 196 2.11 17.35 2.85
CA TYR A 196 1.76 18.77 2.77
C TYR A 196 0.26 18.96 3.00
N GLU A 197 -0.10 19.79 3.96
CA GLU A 197 -1.51 20.10 4.28
C GLU A 197 -2.30 20.58 3.06
N MET A 198 -1.71 21.46 2.24
CA MET A 198 -2.38 22.13 1.13
C MET A 198 -2.41 21.36 -0.19
N PHE A 199 -1.67 20.27 -0.34
CA PHE A 199 -1.60 19.50 -1.59
C PHE A 199 -2.36 18.17 -1.47
N ALA A 200 -2.54 17.45 -2.58
CA ALA A 200 -3.08 16.10 -2.55
C ALA A 200 -2.19 15.17 -1.72
N GLY A 201 -2.76 14.14 -1.13
CA GLY A 201 -2.01 13.09 -0.46
C GLY A 201 -1.51 12.04 -1.43
N ASN A 202 -0.64 11.14 -0.96
CA ASN A 202 -0.15 9.99 -1.71
C ASN A 202 -1.02 8.75 -1.47
N GLY A 203 -1.45 8.12 -2.55
CA GLY A 203 -2.15 6.85 -2.53
C GLY A 203 -1.27 5.67 -2.96
N MET A 204 -1.69 4.47 -2.57
CA MET A 204 -1.29 3.23 -3.19
C MET A 204 -2.55 2.51 -3.67
N HIS A 205 -2.85 2.61 -4.96
CA HIS A 205 -3.99 1.89 -5.51
C HIS A 205 -3.58 0.47 -5.87
N MET A 206 -4.42 -0.49 -5.52
CA MET A 206 -4.20 -1.88 -5.87
C MET A 206 -5.21 -2.33 -6.92
N HIS A 207 -4.70 -2.77 -8.06
CA HIS A 207 -5.49 -3.41 -9.10
C HIS A 207 -5.35 -4.93 -9.01
N PHE A 208 -6.45 -5.65 -9.12
CA PHE A 208 -6.38 -7.10 -9.19
C PHE A 208 -7.47 -7.72 -10.06
N SER A 209 -7.13 -8.83 -10.66
CA SER A 209 -8.03 -9.78 -11.29
C SER A 209 -7.71 -11.18 -10.78
N ILE A 210 -8.59 -12.15 -11.07
CA ILE A 210 -8.42 -13.53 -10.64
C ILE A 210 -8.57 -14.43 -11.86
N LEU A 211 -7.58 -15.29 -12.07
CA LEU A 211 -7.60 -16.29 -13.14
C LEU A 211 -8.02 -17.67 -12.59
N ASP A 212 -8.71 -18.45 -13.41
CA ASP A 212 -8.92 -19.87 -13.16
C ASP A 212 -7.72 -20.72 -13.63
N ARG A 213 -7.76 -22.02 -13.40
CA ARG A 213 -6.71 -22.98 -13.82
C ARG A 213 -6.46 -23.01 -15.33
N ALA A 214 -7.39 -22.52 -16.14
CA ALA A 214 -7.22 -22.39 -17.59
C ALA A 214 -6.68 -21.02 -18.01
N GLY A 215 -6.31 -20.15 -17.07
CA GLY A 215 -5.82 -18.79 -17.31
C GLY A 215 -6.92 -17.81 -17.75
N ARG A 216 -8.20 -18.12 -17.53
CA ARG A 216 -9.31 -17.23 -17.87
C ARG A 216 -9.63 -16.33 -16.69
N ASN A 217 -9.84 -15.06 -16.96
CA ASN A 217 -10.25 -14.09 -15.94
C ASN A 217 -11.69 -14.40 -15.47
N ILE A 218 -11.86 -14.78 -14.20
CA ILE A 218 -13.18 -15.13 -13.64
C ILE A 218 -14.08 -13.91 -13.43
N PHE A 219 -13.55 -12.70 -13.53
CA PHE A 219 -14.31 -11.46 -13.45
C PHE A 219 -15.00 -11.08 -14.76
N ASP A 220 -14.61 -11.74 -15.86
CA ASP A 220 -15.10 -11.42 -17.19
C ASP A 220 -16.10 -12.43 -17.75
N ASN A 221 -17.16 -11.93 -18.35
CA ASN A 221 -18.17 -12.70 -19.08
C ASN A 221 -18.46 -12.15 -20.49
N GLY A 222 -17.61 -11.22 -20.97
CA GLY A 222 -17.79 -10.51 -22.23
C GLY A 222 -18.82 -9.37 -22.18
N GLY A 223 -19.56 -9.22 -21.09
CA GLY A 223 -20.52 -8.14 -20.87
C GLY A 223 -19.92 -6.95 -20.13
N GLU A 224 -20.64 -5.84 -20.05
CA GLU A 224 -20.17 -4.61 -19.40
C GLU A 224 -20.04 -4.73 -17.89
N GLU A 225 -20.93 -5.48 -17.25
CA GLU A 225 -21.00 -5.58 -15.77
C GLU A 225 -20.06 -6.62 -15.16
N GLY A 226 -19.48 -7.52 -15.97
CA GLY A 226 -18.68 -8.63 -15.47
C GLY A 226 -19.52 -9.76 -14.84
N THR A 227 -18.84 -10.62 -14.08
CA THR A 227 -19.44 -11.85 -13.51
C THR A 227 -19.99 -11.63 -12.10
N GLU A 228 -20.70 -12.66 -11.60
CA GLU A 228 -21.09 -12.73 -10.19
C GLU A 228 -19.85 -12.80 -9.27
N ALA A 229 -18.80 -13.53 -9.67
CA ALA A 229 -17.55 -13.62 -8.91
C ALA A 229 -16.89 -12.25 -8.70
N LEU A 230 -16.95 -11.34 -9.69
CA LEU A 230 -16.51 -9.96 -9.52
C LEU A 230 -17.30 -9.25 -8.43
N ARG A 231 -18.65 -9.36 -8.46
CA ARG A 231 -19.51 -8.72 -7.45
C ARG A 231 -19.32 -9.31 -6.07
N GLN A 232 -19.13 -10.62 -5.97
CA GLN A 232 -18.82 -11.29 -4.70
C GLN A 232 -17.49 -10.83 -4.11
N ALA A 233 -16.45 -10.70 -4.94
CA ALA A 233 -15.15 -10.14 -4.52
C ALA A 233 -15.29 -8.70 -4.03
N VAL A 234 -16.03 -7.85 -4.76
CA VAL A 234 -16.37 -6.48 -4.31
C VAL A 234 -17.08 -6.49 -2.96
N ALA A 235 -18.09 -7.34 -2.79
CA ALA A 235 -18.83 -7.45 -1.54
C ALA A 235 -17.94 -7.84 -0.35
N GLY A 236 -17.03 -8.78 -0.57
CA GLY A 236 -16.02 -9.18 0.42
C GLY A 236 -15.11 -8.02 0.84
N CYS A 237 -14.58 -7.29 -0.14
CA CYS A 237 -13.74 -6.12 0.12
C CYS A 237 -14.51 -5.03 0.89
N LEU A 238 -15.76 -4.71 0.51
CA LEU A 238 -16.58 -3.72 1.22
C LEU A 238 -16.89 -4.16 2.66
N ARG A 239 -17.17 -5.45 2.89
CA ARG A 239 -17.46 -6.01 4.23
C ARG A 239 -16.26 -5.90 5.18
N ALA A 240 -15.06 -6.19 4.68
CA ALA A 240 -13.83 -6.12 5.47
C ALA A 240 -13.28 -4.69 5.62
N MET A 241 -13.72 -3.75 4.79
CA MET A 241 -13.11 -2.43 4.64
C MET A 241 -13.02 -1.62 5.94
N PRO A 242 -14.05 -1.55 6.82
CA PRO A 242 -13.93 -0.82 8.09
C PRO A 242 -12.77 -1.32 8.95
N GLY A 243 -12.68 -2.64 9.14
CA GLY A 243 -11.58 -3.25 9.90
C GLY A 243 -10.24 -3.15 9.19
N SER A 244 -10.21 -3.22 7.87
CA SER A 244 -8.97 -3.11 7.10
C SER A 244 -8.44 -1.68 7.02
N THR A 245 -9.18 -0.67 7.45
CA THR A 245 -8.76 0.74 7.36
C THR A 245 -7.45 1.00 8.09
N LEU A 246 -7.20 0.34 9.23
CA LEU A 246 -5.92 0.45 9.94
C LEU A 246 -4.72 -0.04 9.12
N LEU A 247 -4.92 -0.98 8.19
CA LEU A 247 -3.88 -1.45 7.28
C LEU A 247 -3.73 -0.54 6.05
N PHE A 248 -4.77 0.22 5.69
CA PHE A 248 -4.79 1.16 4.56
C PHE A 248 -4.39 2.58 4.94
N ALA A 249 -4.51 2.90 6.22
CA ALA A 249 -4.16 4.15 6.87
C ALA A 249 -3.49 3.84 8.21
N PRO A 250 -2.22 3.39 8.20
CA PRO A 250 -1.56 2.79 9.37
C PRO A 250 -0.99 3.82 10.35
N HIS A 251 -1.02 5.11 10.03
CA HIS A 251 -0.44 6.20 10.81
C HIS A 251 -1.47 7.31 11.04
N GLU A 252 -1.21 8.18 12.01
CA GLU A 252 -2.08 9.32 12.26
C GLU A 252 -2.22 10.21 11.02
N ASN A 253 -1.11 10.59 10.40
CA ASN A 253 -1.08 11.39 9.17
C ASN A 253 -1.82 10.76 7.97
N SER A 254 -2.05 9.45 8.00
CA SER A 254 -2.83 8.78 6.95
C SER A 254 -4.27 9.29 6.88
N PHE A 255 -4.84 9.73 8.00
CA PHE A 255 -6.21 10.24 8.08
C PHE A 255 -6.36 11.66 7.54
N ASP A 256 -5.28 12.45 7.46
CA ASP A 256 -5.27 13.75 6.78
C ASP A 256 -5.50 13.63 5.28
N ARG A 257 -5.23 12.45 4.70
CA ARG A 257 -5.56 12.14 3.31
C ARG A 257 -7.03 11.72 3.15
N LEU A 258 -7.62 11.02 4.13
CA LEU A 258 -8.96 10.45 4.07
C LEU A 258 -10.04 11.48 4.43
N VAL A 259 -10.05 12.61 3.75
CA VAL A 259 -11.01 13.70 3.96
C VAL A 259 -11.87 13.94 2.71
N PRO A 260 -13.10 14.43 2.85
CA PRO A 260 -13.98 14.68 1.71
C PRO A 260 -13.34 15.63 0.69
N ASN A 261 -13.54 15.34 -0.60
CA ASN A 261 -13.03 16.10 -1.74
C ASN A 261 -11.49 16.11 -1.93
N ALA A 262 -10.77 15.24 -1.24
CA ALA A 262 -9.31 15.08 -1.38
C ALA A 262 -8.90 14.01 -2.39
N HIS A 263 -9.80 13.56 -3.25
CA HIS A 263 -9.62 12.44 -4.19
C HIS A 263 -9.28 11.08 -3.55
N ALA A 264 -9.30 11.00 -2.21
CA ALA A 264 -9.22 9.77 -1.44
C ALA A 264 -10.62 9.38 -0.95
N PRO A 265 -11.05 8.12 -1.10
CA PRO A 265 -12.40 7.73 -0.73
C PRO A 265 -12.58 7.73 0.79
N THR A 266 -13.69 8.31 1.27
CA THR A 266 -14.11 8.24 2.69
C THR A 266 -15.33 7.35 2.89
N GLY A 267 -16.09 7.09 1.82
CA GLY A 267 -17.30 6.29 1.83
C GLY A 267 -17.05 4.85 1.37
N ILE A 268 -17.65 3.90 2.06
CA ILE A 268 -17.59 2.45 1.75
C ILE A 268 -18.57 2.16 0.64
N GLY A 269 -18.09 2.19 -0.60
CA GLY A 269 -18.90 1.98 -1.77
C GLY A 269 -18.09 1.65 -3.01
N TRP A 270 -18.82 1.18 -4.05
CA TRP A 270 -18.20 0.80 -5.31
C TRP A 270 -18.98 1.33 -6.51
N ALA A 271 -18.27 1.53 -7.61
CA ALA A 271 -18.89 1.97 -8.86
C ALA A 271 -18.04 1.57 -10.08
N TYR A 272 -18.68 1.59 -11.25
CA TYR A 272 -17.97 1.53 -12.53
C TYR A 272 -17.42 2.91 -12.89
N GLU A 273 -16.18 2.97 -13.39
CA GLU A 273 -15.51 4.19 -13.91
C GLU A 273 -15.58 5.42 -13.00
N ASN A 274 -15.55 5.23 -11.69
CA ASN A 274 -15.71 6.32 -10.73
C ASN A 274 -14.51 6.44 -9.78
N ARG A 275 -13.70 7.48 -9.97
CA ARG A 275 -12.50 7.73 -9.17
C ARG A 275 -12.77 8.25 -7.76
N THR A 276 -14.02 8.55 -7.39
CA THR A 276 -14.39 8.89 -6.01
C THR A 276 -14.80 7.68 -5.18
N ALA A 277 -14.94 6.50 -5.80
CA ALA A 277 -15.31 5.25 -5.13
C ALA A 277 -14.13 4.61 -4.39
N ALA A 278 -14.39 3.97 -3.26
CA ALA A 278 -13.41 3.14 -2.56
C ALA A 278 -13.00 1.92 -3.40
N ILE A 279 -13.94 1.35 -4.13
CA ILE A 279 -13.71 0.29 -5.10
C ILE A 279 -14.25 0.75 -6.46
N ARG A 280 -13.35 0.82 -7.43
CA ARG A 280 -13.66 1.15 -8.81
C ARG A 280 -13.52 -0.07 -9.70
N ILE A 281 -14.45 -0.25 -10.65
CA ILE A 281 -14.30 -1.19 -11.75
C ILE A 281 -13.95 -0.38 -12.99
N PRO A 282 -12.66 -0.32 -13.41
CA PRO A 282 -12.27 0.45 -14.58
C PRO A 282 -12.92 -0.07 -15.86
N SER A 283 -13.23 0.84 -16.80
CA SER A 283 -13.63 0.50 -18.15
C SER A 283 -12.46 -0.13 -18.88
N SER A 284 -12.58 -1.38 -19.20
CA SER A 284 -11.53 -2.14 -19.85
C SER A 284 -12.14 -3.25 -20.69
N GLY A 285 -11.42 -3.67 -21.73
CA GLY A 285 -11.84 -4.85 -22.48
C GLY A 285 -11.90 -6.10 -21.60
N PRO A 286 -12.58 -7.15 -22.05
CA PRO A 286 -12.83 -8.37 -21.26
C PRO A 286 -11.60 -8.93 -20.56
N LYS A 287 -10.46 -9.00 -21.24
CA LYS A 287 -9.20 -9.56 -20.68
C LYS A 287 -8.61 -8.74 -19.53
N ALA A 288 -8.88 -7.43 -19.51
CA ALA A 288 -8.32 -6.49 -18.55
C ALA A 288 -9.32 -6.12 -17.43
N ARG A 289 -10.47 -6.82 -17.34
CA ARG A 289 -11.45 -6.58 -16.28
C ARG A 289 -10.83 -6.86 -14.92
N ARG A 290 -10.90 -5.86 -14.04
CA ARG A 290 -10.26 -5.89 -12.74
C ARG A 290 -10.99 -5.04 -11.72
N ILE A 291 -10.67 -5.25 -10.48
CA ILE A 291 -11.05 -4.40 -9.35
C ILE A 291 -9.87 -3.48 -9.04
N GLU A 292 -10.14 -2.20 -8.83
CA GLU A 292 -9.21 -1.23 -8.29
C GLU A 292 -9.66 -0.84 -6.88
N HIS A 293 -8.82 -1.12 -5.89
CA HIS A 293 -9.02 -0.73 -4.49
C HIS A 293 -8.21 0.54 -4.23
N ARG A 294 -8.89 1.61 -3.75
CA ARG A 294 -8.35 2.97 -3.76
C ARG A 294 -8.13 3.61 -2.38
N VAL A 295 -8.39 2.87 -1.29
CA VAL A 295 -8.36 3.44 0.07
C VAL A 295 -6.93 3.64 0.58
N ALA A 296 -6.03 2.70 0.29
CA ALA A 296 -4.69 2.68 0.86
C ALA A 296 -3.85 3.92 0.51
N GLY A 297 -3.12 4.44 1.50
CA GLY A 297 -2.11 5.48 1.34
C GLY A 297 -0.79 4.94 0.80
N GLY A 298 0.13 5.83 0.41
CA GLY A 298 1.49 5.45 0.01
C GLY A 298 2.35 4.89 1.16
N ASP A 299 1.95 5.17 2.38
CA ASP A 299 2.61 4.83 3.65
C ASP A 299 2.40 3.40 4.15
N VAL A 300 1.58 2.61 3.46
CA VAL A 300 1.19 1.27 3.90
C VAL A 300 2.30 0.22 3.78
N ASN A 301 2.15 -0.85 4.56
CA ASN A 301 2.88 -2.10 4.34
C ASN A 301 2.22 -2.88 3.19
N PRO A 302 2.90 -3.09 2.06
CA PRO A 302 2.28 -3.71 0.88
C PRO A 302 1.85 -5.16 1.11
N TYR A 303 2.56 -5.93 1.92
CA TYR A 303 2.20 -7.32 2.23
C TYR A 303 0.86 -7.39 2.97
N LEU A 304 0.69 -6.58 4.01
CA LEU A 304 -0.55 -6.55 4.80
C LEU A 304 -1.72 -6.00 3.99
N THR A 305 -1.48 -4.96 3.19
CA THR A 305 -2.51 -4.35 2.33
C THR A 305 -3.01 -5.33 1.27
N ILE A 306 -2.08 -5.99 0.56
CA ILE A 306 -2.44 -6.98 -0.46
C ILE A 306 -3.12 -8.20 0.17
N ALA A 307 -2.63 -8.68 1.33
CA ALA A 307 -3.27 -9.78 2.07
C ALA A 307 -4.71 -9.44 2.48
N ALA A 308 -4.95 -8.23 3.02
CA ALA A 308 -6.29 -7.80 3.42
C ALA A 308 -7.25 -7.73 2.23
N ILE A 309 -6.83 -7.13 1.12
CA ILE A 309 -7.68 -6.97 -0.07
C ILE A 309 -7.97 -8.33 -0.72
N LEU A 310 -6.95 -9.14 -0.99
CA LEU A 310 -7.13 -10.45 -1.60
C LEU A 310 -7.89 -11.42 -0.69
N GLY A 311 -7.57 -11.43 0.60
CA GLY A 311 -8.26 -12.26 1.58
C GLY A 311 -9.74 -11.92 1.69
N ALA A 312 -10.08 -10.62 1.71
CA ALA A 312 -11.45 -10.14 1.71
C ALA A 312 -12.19 -10.51 0.41
N ALA A 313 -11.57 -10.33 -0.74
CA ALA A 313 -12.13 -10.71 -2.04
C ALA A 313 -12.45 -12.22 -2.11
N LEU A 314 -11.51 -13.07 -1.65
CA LEU A 314 -11.71 -14.52 -1.61
C LEU A 314 -12.82 -14.91 -0.64
N ASN A 315 -12.87 -14.31 0.56
CA ASN A 315 -13.97 -14.52 1.52
C ASN A 315 -15.33 -14.19 0.88
N GLY A 316 -15.40 -13.09 0.11
CA GLY A 316 -16.63 -12.72 -0.60
C GLY A 316 -17.08 -13.76 -1.62
N ILE A 317 -16.13 -14.36 -2.34
CA ILE A 317 -16.42 -15.43 -3.33
C ILE A 317 -16.81 -16.72 -2.61
N GLU A 318 -16.07 -17.15 -1.59
CA GLU A 318 -16.34 -18.37 -0.81
C GLU A 318 -17.72 -18.32 -0.13
N ASP A 319 -18.06 -17.16 0.46
CA ASP A 319 -19.32 -16.93 1.16
C ASP A 319 -20.48 -16.55 0.20
N GLN A 320 -20.21 -16.43 -1.09
CA GLN A 320 -21.18 -16.02 -2.12
C GLN A 320 -21.93 -14.73 -1.75
N LEU A 321 -21.17 -13.71 -1.28
CA LEU A 321 -21.73 -12.46 -0.82
C LEU A 321 -22.41 -11.68 -1.94
N VAL A 322 -23.46 -10.96 -1.58
CA VAL A 322 -24.19 -10.08 -2.49
C VAL A 322 -23.69 -8.64 -2.32
N ALA A 323 -23.11 -8.06 -3.37
CA ALA A 323 -22.70 -6.66 -3.36
C ALA A 323 -23.94 -5.73 -3.35
N PRO A 324 -23.86 -4.58 -2.65
CA PRO A 324 -24.85 -3.53 -2.84
C PRO A 324 -24.84 -3.05 -4.31
N ALA A 325 -25.88 -2.36 -4.75
CA ALA A 325 -25.90 -1.76 -6.07
C ALA A 325 -24.75 -0.73 -6.22
N PRO A 326 -24.07 -0.68 -7.39
CA PRO A 326 -23.07 0.35 -7.63
C PRO A 326 -23.72 1.74 -7.61
N PHE A 327 -23.07 2.70 -6.96
CA PHE A 327 -23.57 4.07 -6.97
C PHE A 327 -23.17 4.81 -8.27
N LYS A 328 -23.81 5.95 -8.52
CA LYS A 328 -23.53 6.85 -9.64
C LYS A 328 -23.29 8.25 -9.12
N GLY A 329 -22.43 8.99 -9.78
CA GLY A 329 -22.08 10.36 -9.40
C GLY A 329 -21.00 10.43 -8.33
N ASN A 330 -20.87 11.56 -7.66
CA ASN A 330 -19.82 11.80 -6.66
C ASN A 330 -20.11 11.01 -5.37
N ALA A 331 -19.14 10.21 -4.92
CA ALA A 331 -19.26 9.40 -3.70
C ALA A 331 -19.48 10.25 -2.43
N TYR A 332 -18.90 11.44 -2.37
CA TYR A 332 -19.05 12.32 -1.22
C TYR A 332 -20.47 12.86 -1.02
N ASP A 333 -21.28 12.86 -2.08
CA ASP A 333 -22.69 13.26 -2.03
C ASP A 333 -23.63 12.07 -1.76
N GLN A 334 -23.11 10.86 -1.68
CA GLN A 334 -23.87 9.64 -1.44
C GLN A 334 -24.02 9.36 0.07
N LYS A 335 -25.12 8.72 0.44
CA LYS A 335 -25.35 8.19 1.80
C LYS A 335 -24.65 6.83 1.99
N LEU A 336 -23.33 6.81 1.88
CA LEU A 336 -22.53 5.61 2.11
C LEU A 336 -22.15 5.50 3.60
N ALA A 337 -21.96 4.25 4.07
CA ALA A 337 -21.24 4.03 5.31
C ALA A 337 -19.84 4.66 5.18
N GLN A 338 -19.32 5.23 6.27
CA GLN A 338 -18.03 5.89 6.25
C GLN A 338 -16.93 4.97 6.78
N LEU A 339 -15.71 5.17 6.29
CA LEU A 339 -14.51 4.61 6.91
C LEU A 339 -14.37 5.18 8.35
N PRO A 340 -13.62 4.49 9.24
CA PRO A 340 -13.19 5.11 10.50
C PRO A 340 -12.60 6.50 10.25
N GLY A 341 -13.02 7.49 11.04
CA GLY A 341 -12.68 8.90 10.79
C GLY A 341 -11.32 9.34 11.33
N ASP A 342 -10.72 8.52 12.19
CA ASP A 342 -9.43 8.76 12.81
C ASP A 342 -8.71 7.46 13.13
N TRP A 343 -7.46 7.58 13.56
CA TRP A 343 -6.60 6.43 13.81
C TRP A 343 -7.09 5.56 14.99
N GLY A 344 -7.56 6.18 16.08
CA GLY A 344 -8.12 5.47 17.24
C GLY A 344 -9.36 4.66 16.85
N ALA A 345 -10.27 5.25 16.08
CA ALA A 345 -11.45 4.56 15.56
C ALA A 345 -11.07 3.39 14.62
N ALA A 346 -10.00 3.53 13.84
CA ALA A 346 -9.51 2.45 12.98
C ALA A 346 -8.89 1.29 13.78
N ILE A 347 -8.17 1.57 14.87
CA ILE A 347 -7.65 0.56 15.79
C ILE A 347 -8.81 -0.27 16.40
N GLU A 348 -9.86 0.39 16.88
CA GLU A 348 -11.03 -0.29 17.45
C GLU A 348 -11.82 -1.09 16.38
N ALA A 349 -11.93 -0.54 15.16
CA ALA A 349 -12.56 -1.26 14.05
C ALA A 349 -11.77 -2.50 13.64
N PHE A 350 -10.45 -2.43 13.65
CA PHE A 350 -9.57 -3.55 13.33
C PHE A 350 -9.66 -4.66 14.39
N ASP A 351 -9.61 -4.30 15.69
CA ASP A 351 -9.69 -5.26 16.79
C ASP A 351 -11.01 -6.04 16.79
N SER A 352 -12.11 -5.35 16.56
CA SER A 352 -13.46 -5.94 16.57
C SER A 352 -13.86 -6.65 15.27
N CYS A 353 -13.05 -6.60 14.21
CA CYS A 353 -13.43 -7.09 12.89
C CYS A 353 -13.17 -8.61 12.73
N PRO A 354 -14.20 -9.45 12.60
CA PRO A 354 -14.02 -10.89 12.40
C PRO A 354 -13.36 -11.23 11.04
N GLU A 355 -13.53 -10.35 10.03
CA GLU A 355 -12.92 -10.55 8.71
C GLU A 355 -11.39 -10.47 8.78
N ILE A 356 -10.86 -9.54 9.56
CA ILE A 356 -9.41 -9.42 9.77
C ILE A 356 -8.86 -10.71 10.40
N ARG A 357 -9.52 -11.22 11.45
CA ARG A 357 -9.09 -12.45 12.12
C ARG A 357 -9.27 -13.73 11.26
N ARG A 358 -10.11 -13.68 10.22
CA ARG A 358 -10.20 -14.75 9.21
C ARG A 358 -9.09 -14.66 8.17
N ILE A 359 -8.57 -13.45 7.88
CA ILE A 359 -7.56 -13.20 6.84
C ILE A 359 -6.15 -13.35 7.40
N LEU A 360 -5.87 -12.70 8.54
CA LEU A 360 -4.54 -12.61 9.12
C LEU A 360 -4.39 -13.56 10.33
N PRO A 361 -3.16 -14.08 10.58
CA PRO A 361 -2.88 -14.85 11.77
C PRO A 361 -3.19 -14.05 13.06
N ALA A 362 -3.74 -14.71 14.07
CA ALA A 362 -4.11 -14.06 15.32
C ALA A 362 -2.91 -13.36 15.99
N HIS A 363 -1.75 -14.02 16.01
CA HIS A 363 -0.52 -13.47 16.58
C HIS A 363 -0.10 -12.15 15.90
N LEU A 364 -0.18 -12.08 14.56
CA LEU A 364 0.10 -10.84 13.83
C LEU A 364 -0.90 -9.74 14.16
N VAL A 365 -2.20 -10.08 14.23
CA VAL A 365 -3.27 -9.11 14.58
C VAL A 365 -3.03 -8.53 15.97
N ASP A 366 -2.74 -9.39 16.94
CA ASP A 366 -2.56 -8.97 18.34
C ASP A 366 -1.29 -8.11 18.50
N ASN A 367 -0.16 -8.51 17.89
CA ASN A 367 1.08 -7.72 17.88
C ASN A 367 0.87 -6.35 17.20
N TYR A 368 0.21 -6.32 16.05
CA TYR A 368 -0.05 -5.09 15.33
C TYR A 368 -0.93 -4.12 16.13
N LEU A 369 -1.95 -4.64 16.84
CA LEU A 369 -2.78 -3.85 17.73
C LEU A 369 -1.99 -3.25 18.89
N MET A 370 -1.14 -4.04 19.55
CA MET A 370 -0.30 -3.54 20.63
C MET A 370 0.63 -2.42 20.16
N THR A 371 1.30 -2.65 19.04
CA THR A 371 2.16 -1.63 18.41
C THR A 371 1.39 -0.35 18.10
N LYS A 372 0.23 -0.44 17.44
CA LYS A 372 -0.53 0.75 17.02
C LYS A 372 -1.18 1.49 18.21
N ARG A 373 -1.52 0.79 19.29
CA ARG A 373 -1.99 1.42 20.54
C ARG A 373 -0.88 2.18 21.26
N GLN A 374 0.34 1.62 21.31
CA GLN A 374 1.51 2.31 21.86
C GLN A 374 1.86 3.55 21.02
N GLU A 375 1.94 3.41 19.71
CA GLU A 375 2.22 4.52 18.81
C GLU A 375 1.17 5.64 18.93
N LEU A 376 -0.13 5.30 19.01
CA LEU A 376 -1.20 6.30 19.21
C LEU A 376 -1.02 7.07 20.52
N HIS A 377 -0.58 6.39 21.58
CA HIS A 377 -0.35 7.03 22.88
C HIS A 377 0.79 8.06 22.78
N TYR A 378 1.93 7.68 22.21
CA TYR A 378 3.10 8.55 22.14
C TYR A 378 2.98 9.66 21.07
N MET A 379 2.31 9.38 19.96
CA MET A 379 2.05 10.42 18.94
C MET A 379 1.25 11.61 19.46
N ALA A 380 0.37 11.39 20.47
CA ALA A 380 -0.40 12.47 21.08
C ALA A 380 0.47 13.51 21.83
N GLU A 381 1.73 13.22 22.09
CA GLU A 381 2.69 14.11 22.75
C GLU A 381 3.56 14.89 21.77
N LEU A 382 3.54 14.52 20.47
CA LEU A 382 4.36 15.15 19.43
C LEU A 382 3.68 16.41 18.87
N SER A 383 4.50 17.38 18.48
CA SER A 383 4.07 18.49 17.65
C SER A 383 3.95 18.07 16.17
N ASP A 384 3.21 18.83 15.38
CA ASP A 384 3.06 18.59 13.93
C ASP A 384 4.42 18.54 13.20
N GLU A 385 5.42 19.36 13.64
CA GLU A 385 6.78 19.37 13.05
C GLU A 385 7.51 18.05 13.34
N GLU A 386 7.45 17.56 14.59
CA GLU A 386 8.07 16.29 15.01
C GLU A 386 7.39 15.09 14.33
N THR A 387 6.07 15.12 14.19
CA THR A 387 5.30 14.09 13.47
C THR A 387 5.72 13.98 12.00
N VAL A 388 5.86 15.12 11.32
CA VAL A 388 6.31 15.15 9.92
C VAL A 388 7.74 14.65 9.79
N GLU A 389 8.66 15.05 10.69
CA GLU A 389 10.05 14.61 10.70
C GLU A 389 10.16 13.09 10.89
N LEU A 390 9.40 12.53 11.85
CA LEU A 390 9.35 11.09 12.09
C LEU A 390 8.89 10.32 10.85
N TYR A 391 7.74 10.70 10.27
CA TYR A 391 7.19 9.98 9.12
C TYR A 391 8.00 10.17 7.83
N LEU A 392 8.71 11.30 7.68
CA LEU A 392 9.58 11.51 6.51
C LEU A 392 10.71 10.47 6.45
N ASP A 393 11.26 10.11 7.60
CA ASP A 393 12.37 9.16 7.67
C ASP A 393 11.89 7.70 7.66
N THR A 394 10.78 7.40 8.33
CA THR A 394 10.33 6.03 8.59
C THR A 394 9.37 5.47 7.52
N VAL A 395 8.61 6.31 6.81
CA VAL A 395 7.54 5.88 5.90
C VAL A 395 7.90 5.94 4.42
#